data_02355d287635aad5f59b643deefbd6c5
#
_entry.id   02355d287635aad5f59b643deefbd6c5
#
_cell.length_a   1.000
_cell.length_b   1.000
_cell.length_c   1.000
_cell.angle_alpha   90.00
_cell.angle_beta   90.00
_cell.angle_gamma   90.00
#
_symmetry.space_group_name_H-M   'P 1'
#
loop_
_entity.id
_entity.type
_entity.pdbx_description
1 polymer ?
#
loop_
_entity_poly.entity_id
_entity_poly.type
_entity_poly.pdbx_seq_one_letter_code
_entity_poly.pdbx_strand_id
1 'polypeptide(L)'
;GAERASFCAGDVRFSQDCRRAVEKTMACCGALDILVNAAGVYEEGAIDHIAPQELDALIDTNLKGTIYLTQAALPCLRQTHGNIVNIASDAGLHGNYFCAAYAATKGAVIALTRSLALETAHDGVRVNAVAPADVLTPLTEHQLCPHLSREDQLREMASIYPLGRIGTAEEAAAVAVFLASSAAAWITGSVYTVDGGLTA
;
A
#
# COMPACT_ATOMS: atom_id res chain seq x y z
N GLY A 1 -12.65 -18.49 -8.25
CA GLY A 1 -12.71 -17.08 -8.10
C GLY A 1 -12.26 -16.21 -9.26
N ALA A 2 -11.28 -16.64 -10.11
CA ALA A 2 -10.74 -15.80 -11.19
C ALA A 2 -11.75 -15.47 -12.32
N GLU A 3 -12.86 -16.14 -12.42
CA GLU A 3 -13.88 -15.95 -13.46
C GLU A 3 -14.67 -14.63 -13.34
N ARG A 4 -14.43 -13.83 -12.28
CA ARG A 4 -15.13 -12.55 -12.03
C ARG A 4 -14.17 -11.36 -11.90
N ALA A 5 -12.94 -11.46 -12.37
CA ALA A 5 -12.01 -10.35 -12.37
C ALA A 5 -12.14 -9.55 -13.67
N SER A 6 -12.14 -8.22 -13.57
CA SER A 6 -12.04 -7.32 -14.72
C SER A 6 -10.80 -6.44 -14.58
N PHE A 7 -10.21 -6.06 -15.72
CA PHE A 7 -9.03 -5.21 -15.79
C PHE A 7 -9.39 -3.84 -16.35
N CYS A 8 -8.86 -2.78 -15.70
CA CYS A 8 -8.91 -1.40 -16.18
C CYS A 8 -7.48 -0.84 -16.21
N ALA A 9 -6.92 -0.64 -17.39
CA ALA A 9 -5.63 0.02 -17.54
C ALA A 9 -5.75 1.48 -17.10
N GLY A 10 -4.76 1.97 -16.35
CA GLY A 10 -4.70 3.36 -15.89
C GLY A 10 -3.42 3.60 -15.09
N ASP A 11 -3.14 4.87 -14.85
CA ASP A 11 -2.04 5.33 -14.02
C ASP A 11 -2.61 6.14 -12.86
N VAL A 12 -2.36 5.70 -11.62
CA VAL A 12 -2.89 6.34 -10.41
C VAL A 12 -2.39 7.77 -10.21
N ARG A 13 -1.29 8.16 -10.87
CA ARG A 13 -0.77 9.53 -10.86
C ARG A 13 -1.73 10.53 -11.52
N PHE A 14 -2.68 10.05 -12.32
CA PHE A 14 -3.68 10.88 -13.01
C PHE A 14 -5.07 10.69 -12.42
N SER A 15 -5.61 11.72 -11.80
CA SER A 15 -6.93 11.68 -11.16
C SER A 15 -8.06 11.28 -12.12
N GLN A 16 -7.91 11.53 -13.43
CA GLN A 16 -8.87 11.09 -14.45
C GLN A 16 -8.89 9.58 -14.61
N ASP A 17 -7.73 8.92 -14.55
CA ASP A 17 -7.63 7.46 -14.63
C ASP A 17 -8.25 6.81 -13.39
N CYS A 18 -8.01 7.39 -12.22
CA CYS A 18 -8.62 6.94 -10.98
C CYS A 18 -10.17 7.03 -11.05
N ARG A 19 -10.72 8.14 -11.54
CA ARG A 19 -12.17 8.29 -11.75
C ARG A 19 -12.71 7.26 -12.74
N ARG A 20 -12.05 7.09 -13.89
CA ARG A 20 -12.43 6.10 -14.90
C ARG A 20 -12.44 4.67 -14.35
N ALA A 21 -11.48 4.31 -13.49
CA ALA A 21 -11.43 2.99 -12.87
C ALA A 21 -12.63 2.74 -11.95
N VAL A 22 -13.01 3.72 -11.14
CA VAL A 22 -14.19 3.64 -10.27
C VAL A 22 -15.48 3.60 -11.09
N GLU A 23 -15.64 4.47 -12.09
CA GLU A 23 -16.80 4.48 -12.98
C GLU A 23 -16.99 3.13 -13.68
N LYS A 24 -15.89 2.54 -14.17
CA LYS A 24 -15.93 1.21 -14.78
C LYS A 24 -16.35 0.13 -13.77
N THR A 25 -15.85 0.20 -12.54
CA THR A 25 -16.26 -0.74 -11.48
C THR A 25 -17.74 -0.61 -11.18
N MET A 26 -18.25 0.59 -11.02
CA MET A 26 -19.68 0.84 -10.80
C MET A 26 -20.56 0.35 -11.96
N ALA A 27 -20.12 0.57 -13.21
CA ALA A 27 -20.84 0.10 -14.39
C ALA A 27 -20.87 -1.44 -14.48
N CYS A 28 -19.81 -2.11 -14.07
CA CYS A 28 -19.70 -3.58 -14.14
C CYS A 28 -20.35 -4.30 -12.95
N CYS A 29 -20.24 -3.72 -11.75
CA CYS A 29 -20.58 -4.41 -10.49
C CYS A 29 -21.80 -3.79 -9.78
N GLY A 30 -22.17 -2.55 -10.11
CA GLY A 30 -23.28 -1.82 -9.47
C GLY A 30 -22.95 -1.25 -8.08
N ALA A 31 -21.86 -1.69 -7.45
CA ALA A 31 -21.42 -1.25 -6.12
C ALA A 31 -19.90 -1.32 -5.99
N LEU A 32 -19.37 -0.57 -5.02
CA LEU A 32 -17.97 -0.62 -4.60
C LEU A 32 -17.92 -0.72 -3.06
N ASP A 33 -17.50 -1.87 -2.56
CA ASP A 33 -17.48 -2.18 -1.13
C ASP A 33 -16.09 -2.04 -0.51
N ILE A 34 -15.05 -2.30 -1.31
CA ILE A 34 -13.66 -2.36 -0.85
C ILE A 34 -12.76 -1.63 -1.83
N LEU A 35 -11.90 -0.76 -1.31
CA LEU A 35 -10.79 -0.18 -2.03
C LEU A 35 -9.48 -0.65 -1.41
N VAL A 36 -8.59 -1.24 -2.22
CA VAL A 36 -7.21 -1.54 -1.80
C VAL A 36 -6.25 -0.67 -2.60
N ASN A 37 -5.59 0.27 -1.93
CA ASN A 37 -4.54 1.11 -2.52
C ASN A 37 -3.19 0.40 -2.43
N ALA A 38 -2.82 -0.35 -3.47
CA ALA A 38 -1.60 -1.14 -3.52
C ALA A 38 -0.57 -0.66 -4.57
N ALA A 39 -0.92 0.33 -5.38
CA ALA A 39 0.03 0.93 -6.32
C ALA A 39 1.16 1.63 -5.56
N GLY A 40 2.40 1.38 -5.98
CA GLY A 40 3.56 2.01 -5.35
C GLY A 40 4.84 1.77 -6.13
N VAL A 41 5.78 2.68 -5.96
CA VAL A 41 7.15 2.59 -6.46
C VAL A 41 8.11 2.77 -5.29
N TYR A 42 9.32 2.27 -5.47
CA TYR A 42 10.40 2.32 -4.47
C TYR A 42 11.63 2.91 -5.12
N GLU A 43 12.29 3.80 -4.40
CA GLU A 43 13.59 4.33 -4.72
C GLU A 43 14.44 4.38 -3.46
N GLU A 44 15.66 3.92 -3.56
CA GLU A 44 16.66 3.91 -2.51
C GLU A 44 17.85 4.77 -2.91
N GLY A 45 18.27 5.64 -1.99
CA GLY A 45 19.42 6.49 -2.22
C GLY A 45 19.62 7.49 -1.08
N ALA A 46 20.84 8.00 -0.98
CA ALA A 46 21.11 9.11 -0.07
C ALA A 46 20.28 10.33 -0.50
N ILE A 47 19.71 11.03 0.45
CA ILE A 47 18.71 12.10 0.20
C ILE A 47 19.23 13.22 -0.70
N ASP A 48 20.53 13.49 -0.68
CA ASP A 48 21.21 14.48 -1.51
C ASP A 48 21.53 13.98 -2.94
N HIS A 49 21.28 12.70 -3.23
CA HIS A 49 21.51 12.08 -4.54
C HIS A 49 20.21 11.69 -5.26
N ILE A 50 19.05 11.71 -4.60
CA ILE A 50 17.77 11.41 -5.24
C ILE A 50 17.44 12.50 -6.27
N ALA A 51 17.24 12.09 -7.53
CA ALA A 51 16.89 13.02 -8.59
C ALA A 51 15.47 13.58 -8.38
N PRO A 52 15.20 14.85 -8.77
CA PRO A 52 13.86 15.43 -8.66
C PRO A 52 12.76 14.57 -9.31
N GLN A 53 13.05 13.92 -10.43
CA GLN A 53 12.12 13.06 -11.14
C GLN A 53 11.77 11.78 -10.36
N GLU A 54 12.73 11.20 -9.63
CA GLU A 54 12.53 10.05 -8.75
C GLU A 54 11.68 10.45 -7.55
N LEU A 55 11.96 11.61 -6.96
CA LEU A 55 11.15 12.16 -5.86
C LEU A 55 9.70 12.43 -6.32
N ASP A 56 9.52 13.04 -7.49
CA ASP A 56 8.20 13.28 -8.06
C ASP A 56 7.46 11.95 -8.31
N ALA A 57 8.13 10.93 -8.84
CA ALA A 57 7.54 9.61 -9.06
C ALA A 57 7.08 8.96 -7.75
N LEU A 58 7.89 9.05 -6.69
CA LEU A 58 7.52 8.57 -5.35
C LEU A 58 6.26 9.27 -4.81
N ILE A 59 6.26 10.60 -4.84
CA ILE A 59 5.15 11.39 -4.32
C ILE A 59 3.89 11.18 -5.16
N ASP A 60 4.01 11.25 -6.47
CA ASP A 60 2.87 11.15 -7.38
C ASP A 60 2.22 9.77 -7.32
N THR A 61 3.02 8.69 -7.25
CA THR A 61 2.48 7.34 -7.22
C THR A 61 2.01 6.97 -5.81
N ASN A 62 2.91 7.03 -4.81
CA ASN A 62 2.63 6.45 -3.49
C ASN A 62 1.63 7.28 -2.69
N LEU A 63 1.68 8.61 -2.83
CA LEU A 63 0.83 9.51 -2.04
C LEU A 63 -0.33 10.06 -2.85
N LYS A 64 -0.07 10.80 -3.95
CA LYS A 64 -1.15 11.40 -4.73
C LYS A 64 -2.04 10.35 -5.36
N GLY A 65 -1.47 9.23 -5.87
CA GLY A 65 -2.23 8.10 -6.42
C GLY A 65 -3.20 7.52 -5.39
N THR A 66 -2.73 7.28 -4.18
CA THR A 66 -3.57 6.83 -3.05
C THR A 66 -4.70 7.82 -2.76
N ILE A 67 -4.40 9.13 -2.73
CA ILE A 67 -5.39 10.18 -2.49
C ILE A 67 -6.40 10.24 -3.64
N TYR A 68 -5.97 10.27 -4.90
CA TYR A 68 -6.86 10.40 -6.05
C TYR A 68 -7.83 9.23 -6.20
N LEU A 69 -7.33 8.01 -6.00
CA LEU A 69 -8.18 6.83 -6.08
C LEU A 69 -9.17 6.78 -4.90
N THR A 70 -8.73 7.16 -3.71
CA THR A 70 -9.59 7.31 -2.53
C THR A 70 -10.68 8.37 -2.77
N GLN A 71 -10.32 9.56 -3.27
CA GLN A 71 -11.30 10.61 -3.60
C GLN A 71 -12.34 10.14 -4.60
N ALA A 72 -11.93 9.40 -5.62
CA ALA A 72 -12.85 8.86 -6.62
C ALA A 72 -13.79 7.79 -6.03
N ALA A 73 -13.29 6.92 -5.16
CA ALA A 73 -14.02 5.79 -4.59
C ALA A 73 -14.94 6.17 -3.42
N LEU A 74 -14.56 7.17 -2.64
CA LEU A 74 -15.20 7.50 -1.36
C LEU A 74 -16.73 7.73 -1.46
N PRO A 75 -17.27 8.43 -2.49
CA PRO A 75 -18.72 8.56 -2.63
C PRO A 75 -19.47 7.23 -2.75
N CYS A 76 -18.86 6.25 -3.42
CA CYS A 76 -19.44 4.90 -3.58
C CYS A 76 -19.30 4.09 -2.27
N LEU A 77 -18.14 4.16 -1.61
CA LEU A 77 -17.89 3.48 -0.34
C LEU A 77 -18.81 3.97 0.79
N ARG A 78 -19.20 5.25 0.78
CA ARG A 78 -20.21 5.79 1.71
C ARG A 78 -21.58 5.13 1.55
N GLN A 79 -21.96 4.80 0.30
CA GLN A 79 -23.26 4.16 0.03
C GLN A 79 -23.30 2.71 0.51
N THR A 80 -22.17 2.02 0.49
CA THR A 80 -22.05 0.61 0.88
C THR A 80 -21.60 0.43 2.35
N HIS A 81 -21.27 1.51 3.06
CA HIS A 81 -20.56 1.45 4.35
C HIS A 81 -19.28 0.59 4.25
N GLY A 82 -18.56 0.77 3.16
CA GLY A 82 -17.45 -0.06 2.74
C GLY A 82 -16.16 0.16 3.51
N ASN A 83 -15.04 -0.21 2.92
CA ASN A 83 -13.75 0.02 3.58
C ASN A 83 -12.59 0.27 2.60
N ILE A 84 -11.54 0.89 3.15
CA ILE A 84 -10.29 1.19 2.46
C ILE A 84 -9.15 0.47 3.18
N VAL A 85 -8.30 -0.21 2.43
CA VAL A 85 -7.04 -0.78 2.91
C VAL A 85 -5.90 -0.14 2.12
N ASN A 86 -5.04 0.60 2.81
CA ASN A 86 -3.86 1.22 2.22
C ASN A 86 -2.63 0.34 2.43
N ILE A 87 -1.81 0.14 1.40
CA ILE A 87 -0.52 -0.54 1.55
C ILE A 87 0.55 0.52 1.83
N ALA A 88 0.90 0.64 3.11
CA ALA A 88 1.98 1.48 3.62
C ALA A 88 3.33 0.75 3.51
N SER A 89 4.17 0.86 4.52
CA SER A 89 5.42 0.11 4.72
C SER A 89 5.86 0.28 6.18
N ASP A 90 6.63 -0.64 6.68
CA ASP A 90 7.40 -0.52 7.92
C ASP A 90 8.29 0.74 7.91
N ALA A 91 8.88 1.06 6.74
CA ALA A 91 9.67 2.28 6.54
C ALA A 91 8.90 3.58 6.86
N GLY A 92 7.56 3.56 6.82
CA GLY A 92 6.73 4.68 7.26
C GLY A 92 6.51 4.74 8.78
N LEU A 93 6.94 3.72 9.52
CA LEU A 93 6.81 3.61 10.98
C LEU A 93 8.14 3.83 11.69
N HIS A 94 9.23 3.39 11.12
CA HIS A 94 10.59 3.56 11.64
C HIS A 94 11.55 3.99 10.52
N GLY A 95 12.77 4.37 10.88
CA GLY A 95 13.76 4.80 9.90
C GLY A 95 14.46 3.61 9.23
N ASN A 96 14.62 3.67 7.91
CA ASN A 96 15.42 2.74 7.13
C ASN A 96 16.55 3.49 6.44
N TYR A 97 17.73 2.84 6.32
CA TYR A 97 18.87 3.42 5.62
C TYR A 97 18.53 3.70 4.17
N PHE A 98 18.97 4.85 3.67
CA PHE A 98 18.82 5.29 2.28
C PHE A 98 17.38 5.33 1.73
N CYS A 99 16.36 5.32 2.60
CA CYS A 99 14.94 5.28 2.24
C CYS A 99 14.17 6.55 2.62
N ALA A 100 14.85 7.67 2.94
CA ALA A 100 14.20 8.84 3.52
C ALA A 100 13.01 9.38 2.69
N ALA A 101 13.16 9.50 1.36
CA ALA A 101 12.09 9.97 0.49
C ALA A 101 10.93 8.97 0.40
N TYR A 102 11.24 7.68 0.21
CA TYR A 102 10.23 6.62 0.21
C TYR A 102 9.49 6.54 1.55
N ALA A 103 10.22 6.51 2.67
CA ALA A 103 9.68 6.48 4.02
C ALA A 103 8.73 7.67 4.27
N ALA A 104 9.08 8.87 3.79
CA ALA A 104 8.21 10.05 3.89
C ALA A 104 6.86 9.81 3.18
N THR A 105 6.85 9.22 1.98
CA THR A 105 5.58 8.92 1.27
C THR A 105 4.75 7.88 2.02
N LYS A 106 5.38 6.84 2.58
CA LYS A 106 4.69 5.78 3.33
C LYS A 106 4.22 6.25 4.70
N GLY A 107 4.98 7.12 5.36
CA GLY A 107 4.55 7.83 6.58
C GLY A 107 3.34 8.74 6.31
N ALA A 108 3.32 9.43 5.17
CA ALA A 108 2.17 10.22 4.74
C ALA A 108 0.91 9.36 4.52
N VAL A 109 1.04 8.17 3.93
CA VAL A 109 -0.08 7.20 3.77
C VAL A 109 -0.60 6.74 5.13
N ILE A 110 0.27 6.53 6.11
CA ILE A 110 -0.13 6.19 7.50
C ILE A 110 -0.92 7.33 8.13
N ALA A 111 -0.43 8.57 8.02
CA ALA A 111 -1.13 9.75 8.52
C ALA A 111 -2.49 9.96 7.84
N LEU A 112 -2.53 9.80 6.50
CA LEU A 112 -3.76 9.82 5.71
C LEU A 112 -4.77 8.77 6.21
N THR A 113 -4.32 7.54 6.42
CA THR A 113 -5.17 6.44 6.93
C THR A 113 -5.85 6.81 8.24
N ARG A 114 -5.09 7.33 9.21
CA ARG A 114 -5.61 7.72 10.52
C ARG A 114 -6.61 8.87 10.45
N SER A 115 -6.26 9.92 9.69
CA SER A 115 -7.12 11.10 9.54
C SER A 115 -8.41 10.75 8.80
N LEU A 116 -8.31 10.00 7.70
CA LEU A 116 -9.46 9.60 6.90
C LEU A 116 -10.39 8.65 7.67
N ALA A 117 -9.85 7.78 8.52
CA ALA A 117 -10.64 6.92 9.39
C ALA A 117 -11.56 7.72 10.33
N LEU A 118 -11.06 8.84 10.90
CA LEU A 118 -11.86 9.74 11.73
C LEU A 118 -12.92 10.48 10.90
N GLU A 119 -12.52 10.96 9.73
CA GLU A 119 -13.39 11.73 8.82
C GLU A 119 -14.58 10.90 8.32
N THR A 120 -14.39 9.60 8.07
CA THR A 120 -15.38 8.73 7.44
C THR A 120 -16.12 7.80 8.39
N ALA A 121 -15.76 7.79 9.68
CA ALA A 121 -16.34 6.87 10.67
C ALA A 121 -17.86 7.03 10.81
N HIS A 122 -18.36 8.24 10.76
CA HIS A 122 -19.81 8.51 10.86
C HIS A 122 -20.60 8.03 9.63
N ASP A 123 -19.92 7.85 8.49
CA ASP A 123 -20.50 7.25 7.28
C ASP A 123 -20.44 5.70 7.31
N GLY A 124 -19.88 5.11 8.38
CA GLY A 124 -19.65 3.68 8.49
C GLY A 124 -18.51 3.15 7.63
N VAL A 125 -17.69 4.02 7.01
CA VAL A 125 -16.55 3.62 6.19
C VAL A 125 -15.32 3.44 7.09
N ARG A 126 -14.71 2.24 7.03
CA ARG A 126 -13.47 1.94 7.77
C ARG A 126 -12.24 2.18 6.90
N VAL A 127 -11.16 2.68 7.48
CA VAL A 127 -9.90 2.92 6.77
C VAL A 127 -8.75 2.40 7.61
N ASN A 128 -7.99 1.45 7.07
CA ASN A 128 -6.84 0.85 7.75
C ASN A 128 -5.64 0.74 6.80
N ALA A 129 -4.48 0.47 7.36
CA ALA A 129 -3.27 0.23 6.57
C ALA A 129 -2.60 -1.10 6.95
N VAL A 130 -1.97 -1.72 5.96
CA VAL A 130 -0.97 -2.77 6.13
C VAL A 130 0.40 -2.16 5.90
N ALA A 131 1.33 -2.43 6.79
CA ALA A 131 2.71 -1.96 6.72
C ALA A 131 3.66 -3.17 6.61
N PRO A 132 3.86 -3.71 5.40
CA PRO A 132 4.82 -4.79 5.20
C PRO A 132 6.25 -4.26 5.32
N ALA A 133 7.16 -5.14 5.76
CA ALA A 133 8.59 -4.99 5.54
C ALA A 133 8.99 -5.64 4.20
N ASP A 134 10.17 -6.24 4.08
CA ASP A 134 10.57 -6.88 2.84
C ASP A 134 9.68 -8.09 2.51
N VAL A 135 9.07 -8.01 1.34
CA VAL A 135 8.17 -9.03 0.79
C VAL A 135 8.66 -9.42 -0.58
N LEU A 136 8.84 -10.72 -0.82
CA LEU A 136 9.32 -11.22 -2.11
C LEU A 136 8.30 -10.92 -3.22
N THR A 137 8.60 -9.88 -3.99
CA THR A 137 7.79 -9.35 -5.08
C THR A 137 8.69 -8.88 -6.23
N PRO A 138 8.17 -8.57 -7.41
CA PRO A 138 8.97 -7.91 -8.45
C PRO A 138 9.67 -6.62 -7.97
N LEU A 139 9.09 -5.88 -7.03
CA LEU A 139 9.72 -4.70 -6.44
C LEU A 139 11.01 -5.06 -5.71
N THR A 140 11.00 -6.12 -4.89
CA THR A 140 12.19 -6.63 -4.17
C THR A 140 13.23 -7.18 -5.15
N GLU A 141 12.80 -7.91 -6.19
CA GLU A 141 13.72 -8.41 -7.21
C GLU A 141 14.48 -7.28 -7.94
N HIS A 142 13.84 -6.13 -8.13
CA HIS A 142 14.49 -4.94 -8.73
C HIS A 142 15.55 -4.29 -7.81
N GLN A 143 15.52 -4.56 -6.52
CA GLN A 143 16.51 -4.06 -5.56
C GLN A 143 17.79 -4.91 -5.56
N LEU A 144 17.74 -6.13 -6.08
CA LEU A 144 18.87 -7.03 -6.07
C LEU A 144 19.91 -6.62 -7.10
N CYS A 145 21.18 -6.62 -6.69
CA CYS A 145 22.31 -6.35 -7.57
C CYS A 145 22.52 -7.53 -8.56
N PRO A 146 22.44 -7.31 -9.88
CA PRO A 146 22.54 -8.39 -10.87
C PRO A 146 23.89 -9.13 -10.87
N HIS A 147 24.94 -8.52 -10.30
CA HIS A 147 26.29 -9.06 -10.27
C HIS A 147 26.60 -9.91 -9.02
N LEU A 148 25.66 -9.98 -8.07
CA LEU A 148 25.79 -10.75 -6.83
C LEU A 148 24.85 -11.95 -6.84
N SER A 149 25.16 -12.97 -6.03
CA SER A 149 24.29 -14.12 -5.86
C SER A 149 22.93 -13.67 -5.30
N ARG A 150 21.85 -13.96 -6.02
CA ARG A 150 20.48 -13.69 -5.56
C ARG A 150 20.19 -14.33 -4.20
N GLU A 151 20.64 -15.59 -4.04
CA GLU A 151 20.42 -16.35 -2.81
C GLU A 151 21.12 -15.71 -1.60
N ASP A 152 22.35 -15.24 -1.79
CA ASP A 152 23.12 -14.60 -0.72
C ASP A 152 22.50 -13.24 -0.35
N GLN A 153 22.08 -12.45 -1.31
CA GLN A 153 21.39 -11.18 -1.06
C GLN A 153 20.08 -11.38 -0.30
N LEU A 154 19.25 -12.34 -0.72
CA LEU A 154 18.01 -12.65 -0.01
C LEU A 154 18.26 -13.20 1.41
N ARG A 155 19.36 -13.94 1.61
CA ARG A 155 19.78 -14.39 2.93
C ARG A 155 20.25 -13.23 3.81
N GLU A 156 20.97 -12.29 3.24
CA GLU A 156 21.39 -11.07 3.93
C GLU A 156 20.17 -10.24 4.34
N MET A 157 19.25 -9.96 3.41
CA MET A 157 17.97 -9.29 3.73
C MET A 157 17.22 -10.02 4.83
N ALA A 158 17.14 -11.36 4.77
CA ALA A 158 16.45 -12.17 5.77
C ALA A 158 17.07 -12.09 7.18
N SER A 159 18.35 -11.75 7.28
CA SER A 159 19.10 -11.79 8.54
C SER A 159 18.63 -10.78 9.60
N ILE A 160 17.97 -9.70 9.19
CA ILE A 160 17.46 -8.67 10.10
C ILE A 160 16.10 -9.04 10.72
N TYR A 161 15.40 -10.04 10.17
CA TYR A 161 14.07 -10.43 10.63
C TYR A 161 14.13 -11.50 11.71
N PRO A 162 13.46 -11.32 12.87
CA PRO A 162 13.38 -12.36 13.90
C PRO A 162 12.83 -13.70 13.39
N LEU A 163 11.92 -13.72 12.41
CA LEU A 163 11.44 -14.95 11.78
C LEU A 163 12.43 -15.58 10.79
N GLY A 164 13.62 -14.99 10.57
CA GLY A 164 14.72 -15.55 9.78
C GLY A 164 14.45 -15.62 8.27
N ARG A 165 13.48 -14.88 7.75
CA ARG A 165 13.16 -14.83 6.32
C ARG A 165 12.44 -13.54 5.96
N ILE A 166 12.47 -13.16 4.70
CA ILE A 166 11.58 -12.15 4.15
C ILE A 166 10.15 -12.71 4.02
N GLY A 167 9.16 -11.82 3.97
CA GLY A 167 7.75 -12.20 3.81
C GLY A 167 7.37 -12.63 2.40
N THR A 168 6.12 -13.05 2.22
CA THR A 168 5.52 -13.31 0.90
C THR A 168 4.37 -12.33 0.63
N ALA A 169 4.03 -12.12 -0.65
CA ALA A 169 2.91 -11.28 -1.04
C ALA A 169 1.58 -11.78 -0.43
N GLU A 170 1.43 -13.10 -0.34
CA GLU A 170 0.25 -13.75 0.24
C GLU A 170 0.10 -13.44 1.74
N GLU A 171 1.21 -13.35 2.48
CA GLU A 171 1.17 -13.02 3.91
C GLU A 171 0.71 -11.57 4.13
N ALA A 172 1.21 -10.63 3.34
CA ALA A 172 0.73 -9.25 3.38
C ALA A 172 -0.73 -9.15 2.92
N ALA A 173 -1.09 -9.86 1.85
CA ALA A 173 -2.45 -9.89 1.32
C ALA A 173 -3.46 -10.50 2.31
N ALA A 174 -3.06 -11.51 3.10
CA ALA A 174 -3.93 -12.12 4.11
C ALA A 174 -4.39 -11.10 5.17
N VAL A 175 -3.50 -10.20 5.59
CA VAL A 175 -3.86 -9.11 6.52
C VAL A 175 -4.76 -8.09 5.84
N ALA A 176 -4.50 -7.75 4.57
CA ALA A 176 -5.38 -6.85 3.81
C ALA A 176 -6.80 -7.45 3.65
N VAL A 177 -6.91 -8.73 3.35
CA VAL A 177 -8.20 -9.46 3.25
C VAL A 177 -8.92 -9.48 4.60
N PHE A 178 -8.21 -9.74 5.70
CA PHE A 178 -8.78 -9.65 7.06
C PHE A 178 -9.35 -8.25 7.32
N LEU A 179 -8.59 -7.20 7.08
CA LEU A 179 -9.03 -5.81 7.28
C LEU A 179 -10.21 -5.42 6.38
N ALA A 180 -10.27 -5.99 5.16
CA ALA A 180 -11.38 -5.79 4.24
C ALA A 180 -12.65 -6.54 4.63
N SER A 181 -12.56 -7.56 5.49
CA SER A 181 -13.67 -8.42 5.88
C SER A 181 -14.51 -7.87 7.03
N SER A 182 -15.67 -8.50 7.28
CA SER A 182 -16.52 -8.22 8.45
C SER A 182 -15.88 -8.64 9.78
N ALA A 183 -14.86 -9.50 9.78
CA ALA A 183 -14.09 -9.85 10.97
C ALA A 183 -13.35 -8.63 11.57
N ALA A 184 -13.07 -7.61 10.76
CA ALA A 184 -12.45 -6.35 11.17
C ALA A 184 -13.48 -5.21 11.39
N ALA A 185 -14.76 -5.52 11.65
CA ALA A 185 -15.85 -4.51 11.74
C ALA A 185 -15.62 -3.43 12.80
N TRP A 186 -14.84 -3.71 13.86
CA TRP A 186 -14.51 -2.76 14.92
C TRP A 186 -13.08 -2.20 14.80
N ILE A 187 -12.47 -2.29 13.59
CA ILE A 187 -11.10 -1.84 13.34
C ILE A 187 -11.13 -0.74 12.30
N THR A 188 -10.73 0.48 12.69
CA THR A 188 -10.51 1.62 11.80
C THR A 188 -9.37 2.49 12.32
N GLY A 189 -8.62 3.14 11.44
CA GLY A 189 -7.45 3.97 11.76
C GLY A 189 -6.21 3.18 12.17
N SER A 190 -6.24 1.84 12.09
CA SER A 190 -5.14 0.97 12.52
C SER A 190 -4.12 0.76 11.40
N VAL A 191 -2.87 0.53 11.82
CA VAL A 191 -1.76 0.15 10.95
C VAL A 191 -1.22 -1.19 11.45
N TYR A 192 -1.32 -2.21 10.61
CA TYR A 192 -0.87 -3.57 10.92
C TYR A 192 0.47 -3.84 10.28
N THR A 193 1.49 -4.08 11.09
CA THR A 193 2.80 -4.51 10.61
C THR A 193 2.77 -5.96 10.15
N VAL A 194 3.46 -6.25 9.04
CA VAL A 194 3.71 -7.59 8.52
C VAL A 194 5.21 -7.66 8.20
N ASP A 195 6.01 -7.77 9.25
CA ASP A 195 7.43 -7.44 9.24
C ASP A 195 8.33 -8.52 9.87
N GLY A 196 7.81 -9.72 10.09
CA GLY A 196 8.59 -10.81 10.68
C GLY A 196 9.15 -10.53 12.07
N GLY A 197 8.58 -9.54 12.79
CA GLY A 197 9.00 -9.13 14.12
C GLY A 197 10.06 -8.02 14.13
N LEU A 198 10.36 -7.39 13.00
CA LEU A 198 11.41 -6.36 12.89
C LEU A 198 11.16 -5.16 13.81
N THR A 199 9.89 -4.77 14.00
CA THR A 199 9.51 -3.59 14.79
C THR A 199 8.89 -3.93 16.15
N ALA A 200 9.02 -5.15 16.62
CA ALA A 200 8.48 -5.62 17.90
C ALA A 200 9.21 -5.05 19.12
#